data_ddd13a57feb80ca6f15a9ddeff31aa2a
#
_entry.id   ddd13a57feb80ca6f15a9ddeff31aa2a
#
_cell.length_a   1.000
_cell.length_b   1.000
_cell.length_c   1.000
_cell.angle_alpha   90.00
_cell.angle_beta   90.00
_cell.angle_gamma   90.00
#
_symmetry.space_group_name_H-M   'P 1'
#
loop_
_entity.id
_entity.type
_entity.pdbx_description
1 polymer ?
#
loop_
_entity_poly.entity_id
_entity_poly.type
_entity_poly.pdbx_seq_one_letter_code
_entity_poly.pdbx_strand_id
1 'polypeptide(L)'
;MMYRTSGTQLNLDYTTENDFIKKFKLANSLVPLSIALFANSSIVEKKDSKYLSYRSKVWQETSRGGLPEIFLENIDFEKYADFVMDYPILFLKKDDKYLSGKNYKFSDYMNGNIQEINKSLPSIDDLGLHLSTIFTENRLKQYIELRSMDTCGWNCICAGPAFFTGLLYGNLDEALEFISKWEKKDLLNAYKDAPMKGLDTNLMGKDMIYWISNLLKIAEKGLEKRDFIGKSGTNETKYLEHLNKIINNKETVASHVINKFSKFQNLEDLYDK
;
A
#
# COMPACT_ATOMS: atom_id res chain seq x y z
N MET A 1 2.35 13.10 12.22
CA MET A 1 2.37 12.03 11.21
C MET A 1 1.12 12.07 10.35
N MET A 2 -0.07 11.72 10.85
CA MET A 2 -1.32 11.64 10.06
C MET A 2 -1.70 12.93 9.32
N TYR A 3 -1.38 14.10 9.86
CA TYR A 3 -1.64 15.39 9.21
C TYR A 3 -0.64 15.79 8.11
N ARG A 4 0.43 14.99 7.92
CA ARG A 4 1.51 15.31 6.97
C ARG A 4 1.63 14.28 5.84
N THR A 5 0.78 13.27 5.83
CA THR A 5 0.83 12.22 4.82
C THR A 5 -0.52 12.09 4.15
N SER A 6 -0.51 12.00 2.83
CA SER A 6 -1.68 11.73 2.00
C SER A 6 -1.38 10.55 1.08
N GLY A 7 -2.29 9.60 1.02
CA GLY A 7 -2.14 8.39 0.21
C GLY A 7 -3.45 8.00 -0.45
N THR A 8 -3.34 7.35 -1.58
CA THR A 8 -4.46 6.68 -2.23
C THR A 8 -4.63 5.29 -1.64
N GLN A 9 -5.85 4.94 -1.26
CA GLN A 9 -6.19 3.61 -0.75
C GLN A 9 -7.17 2.95 -1.71
N LEU A 10 -7.00 1.65 -1.90
CA LEU A 10 -7.85 0.85 -2.76
C LEU A 10 -8.36 -0.36 -1.98
N ASN A 11 -9.67 -0.56 -1.98
CA ASN A 11 -10.33 -1.69 -1.34
C ASN A 11 -10.75 -2.69 -2.41
N LEU A 12 -10.33 -3.94 -2.27
CA LEU A 12 -10.60 -5.02 -3.20
C LEU A 12 -11.22 -6.21 -2.47
N ASP A 13 -12.30 -6.73 -3.04
CA ASP A 13 -12.99 -7.88 -2.48
C ASP A 13 -12.25 -9.20 -2.78
N TYR A 14 -12.57 -10.20 -1.99
CA TYR A 14 -12.21 -11.60 -2.21
C TYR A 14 -13.45 -12.48 -2.02
N THR A 15 -13.47 -13.64 -2.65
CA THR A 15 -14.64 -14.52 -2.67
C THR A 15 -14.52 -15.71 -1.72
N THR A 16 -13.29 -16.18 -1.49
CA THR A 16 -12.98 -17.32 -0.61
C THR A 16 -11.67 -17.05 0.11
N GLU A 17 -11.37 -17.84 1.13
CA GLU A 17 -10.07 -17.76 1.83
C GLU A 17 -8.89 -18.02 0.87
N ASN A 18 -9.01 -18.99 -0.03
CA ASN A 18 -7.97 -19.25 -1.02
C ASN A 18 -7.77 -18.05 -1.99
N ASP A 19 -8.83 -17.39 -2.40
CA ASP A 19 -8.76 -16.17 -3.19
C ASP A 19 -8.10 -15.04 -2.41
N PHE A 20 -8.45 -14.90 -1.11
CA PHE A 20 -7.78 -13.97 -0.21
C PHE A 20 -6.28 -14.24 -0.12
N ILE A 21 -5.87 -15.48 0.17
CA ILE A 21 -4.45 -15.86 0.30
C ILE A 21 -3.66 -15.43 -0.95
N LYS A 22 -4.17 -15.75 -2.14
CA LYS A 22 -3.54 -15.41 -3.41
C LYS A 22 -3.43 -13.89 -3.62
N LYS A 23 -4.54 -13.18 -3.44
CA LYS A 23 -4.60 -11.71 -3.61
C LYS A 23 -3.74 -10.98 -2.60
N PHE A 24 -3.80 -11.39 -1.34
CA PHE A 24 -3.04 -10.77 -0.26
C PHE A 24 -1.53 -10.98 -0.43
N LYS A 25 -1.11 -12.18 -0.85
CA LYS A 25 0.28 -12.48 -1.20
C LYS A 25 0.78 -11.59 -2.34
N LEU A 26 0.03 -11.51 -3.45
CA LEU A 26 0.40 -10.65 -4.57
C LEU A 26 0.47 -9.18 -4.14
N ALA A 27 -0.56 -8.68 -3.44
CA ALA A 27 -0.61 -7.31 -2.97
C ALA A 27 0.59 -6.93 -2.10
N ASN A 28 0.99 -7.79 -1.16
CA ASN A 28 2.14 -7.53 -0.29
C ASN A 28 3.48 -7.62 -1.05
N SER A 29 3.61 -8.55 -1.99
CA SER A 29 4.79 -8.63 -2.85
C SER A 29 4.96 -7.40 -3.76
N LEU A 30 3.87 -6.75 -4.14
CA LEU A 30 3.89 -5.56 -4.98
C LEU A 30 4.10 -4.24 -4.21
N VAL A 31 4.18 -4.26 -2.87
CA VAL A 31 4.36 -3.04 -2.06
C VAL A 31 5.59 -2.22 -2.49
N PRO A 32 6.80 -2.79 -2.64
CA PRO A 32 7.97 -2.01 -3.06
C PRO A 32 7.77 -1.33 -4.43
N LEU A 33 7.15 -2.05 -5.36
CA LEU A 33 6.86 -1.53 -6.70
C LEU A 33 5.81 -0.41 -6.65
N SER A 34 4.79 -0.58 -5.82
CA SER A 34 3.76 0.43 -5.62
C SER A 34 4.35 1.73 -5.07
N ILE A 35 5.22 1.65 -4.05
CA ILE A 35 5.92 2.81 -3.50
C ILE A 35 6.77 3.49 -4.58
N ALA A 36 7.52 2.72 -5.35
CA ALA A 36 8.38 3.26 -6.41
C ALA A 36 7.57 3.94 -7.53
N LEU A 37 6.52 3.27 -8.03
CA LEU A 37 5.73 3.72 -9.17
C LEU A 37 4.88 4.95 -8.86
N PHE A 38 4.25 4.97 -7.67
CA PHE A 38 3.34 6.03 -7.25
C PHE A 38 3.99 7.10 -6.36
N ALA A 39 5.33 7.16 -6.31
CA ALA A 39 6.05 8.14 -5.52
C ALA A 39 5.65 9.58 -5.91
N ASN A 40 5.12 10.35 -4.94
CA ASN A 40 4.66 11.74 -5.13
C ASN A 40 4.69 12.56 -3.83
N SER A 41 5.67 12.34 -2.96
CA SER A 41 5.76 13.10 -1.69
C SER A 41 7.19 13.53 -1.38
N SER A 42 7.89 14.08 -2.39
CA SER A 42 9.31 14.43 -2.28
C SER A 42 9.57 15.77 -1.58
N ILE A 43 8.61 16.70 -1.57
CA ILE A 43 8.77 18.02 -0.98
C ILE A 43 8.06 18.07 0.37
N VAL A 44 8.80 18.43 1.42
CA VAL A 44 8.30 18.56 2.78
C VAL A 44 8.69 19.93 3.34
N GLU A 45 7.73 20.71 3.84
CA GLU A 45 7.96 22.04 4.40
C GLU A 45 8.78 22.95 3.47
N LYS A 46 8.45 22.93 2.18
CA LYS A 46 9.12 23.71 1.12
C LYS A 46 10.59 23.32 0.90
N LYS A 47 10.97 22.09 1.22
CA LYS A 47 12.33 21.55 1.03
C LYS A 47 12.27 20.17 0.40
N ASP A 48 13.30 19.86 -0.40
CA ASP A 48 13.55 18.50 -0.85
C ASP A 48 13.83 17.58 0.34
N SER A 49 12.99 16.58 0.56
CA SER A 49 13.11 15.63 1.67
C SER A 49 14.21 14.57 1.48
N LYS A 50 14.79 14.50 0.27
CA LYS A 50 15.70 13.42 -0.18
C LYS A 50 15.01 12.07 -0.38
N TYR A 51 13.70 12.02 -0.32
CA TYR A 51 12.88 10.84 -0.61
C TYR A 51 11.91 11.16 -1.75
N LEU A 52 11.70 10.21 -2.63
CA LEU A 52 10.67 10.30 -3.67
C LEU A 52 9.28 10.04 -3.06
N SER A 53 9.19 9.09 -2.11
CA SER A 53 8.03 8.88 -1.27
C SER A 53 8.37 9.11 0.21
N TYR A 54 8.36 10.36 0.65
CA TYR A 54 8.52 10.71 2.07
C TYR A 54 7.39 10.13 2.92
N ARG A 55 6.19 10.02 2.37
CA ARG A 55 5.07 9.35 3.03
C ARG A 55 5.45 7.91 3.42
N SER A 56 5.95 7.12 2.48
CA SER A 56 6.35 5.73 2.77
C SER A 56 7.47 5.66 3.80
N LYS A 57 8.45 6.58 3.75
CA LYS A 57 9.50 6.70 4.78
C LYS A 57 8.90 6.88 6.18
N VAL A 58 7.94 7.79 6.33
CA VAL A 58 7.25 8.04 7.60
C VAL A 58 6.55 6.77 8.11
N TRP A 59 5.85 6.04 7.23
CA TRP A 59 5.14 4.82 7.61
C TRP A 59 6.07 3.65 7.93
N GLN A 60 7.22 3.54 7.26
CA GLN A 60 8.26 2.55 7.58
C GLN A 60 8.85 2.75 8.98
N GLU A 61 8.97 3.98 9.44
CA GLU A 61 9.50 4.32 10.77
C GLU A 61 8.45 4.30 11.88
N THR A 62 7.20 4.06 11.54
CA THR A 62 6.11 3.99 12.50
C THR A 62 6.01 2.58 13.07
N SER A 63 6.01 2.43 14.39
CA SER A 63 5.86 1.13 15.06
C SER A 63 4.56 0.38 14.73
N ARG A 64 3.62 1.04 14.10
CA ARG A 64 2.29 0.50 13.73
C ARG A 64 2.08 0.41 12.22
N GLY A 65 3.07 0.73 11.42
CA GLY A 65 3.04 0.70 9.97
C GLY A 65 3.92 -0.37 9.39
N GLY A 66 4.12 -0.27 8.08
CA GLY A 66 5.11 -1.06 7.36
C GLY A 66 4.58 -2.34 6.74
N LEU A 67 5.51 -3.14 6.27
CA LEU A 67 5.29 -4.43 5.64
C LEU A 67 5.79 -5.54 6.58
N PRO A 68 4.90 -6.21 7.35
CA PRO A 68 5.28 -7.33 8.19
C PRO A 68 5.84 -8.49 7.35
N GLU A 69 6.96 -9.08 7.78
CA GLU A 69 7.60 -10.17 7.04
C GLU A 69 6.67 -11.37 6.81
N ILE A 70 5.80 -11.65 7.79
CA ILE A 70 4.82 -12.73 7.70
C ILE A 70 3.84 -12.54 6.52
N PHE A 71 3.58 -11.28 6.11
CA PHE A 71 2.67 -10.99 5.00
C PHE A 71 3.26 -11.34 3.62
N LEU A 72 4.55 -11.62 3.54
CA LEU A 72 5.20 -12.13 2.33
C LEU A 72 5.11 -13.67 2.21
N GLU A 73 4.50 -14.32 3.19
CA GLU A 73 4.20 -15.75 3.20
C GLU A 73 2.75 -16.00 2.75
N ASN A 74 2.30 -17.25 2.85
CA ASN A 74 0.90 -17.58 2.63
C ASN A 74 0.13 -17.35 3.94
N ILE A 75 -0.54 -16.22 4.03
CA ILE A 75 -1.39 -15.82 5.17
C ILE A 75 -2.83 -16.25 4.89
N ASP A 76 -3.35 -17.15 5.72
CA ASP A 76 -4.76 -17.51 5.82
C ASP A 76 -5.48 -16.65 6.88
N PHE A 77 -6.77 -16.84 7.06
CA PHE A 77 -7.55 -16.06 8.03
C PHE A 77 -7.09 -16.29 9.47
N GLU A 78 -6.69 -17.52 9.81
CA GLU A 78 -6.24 -17.86 11.16
C GLU A 78 -4.92 -17.14 11.49
N LYS A 79 -3.92 -17.23 10.61
CA LYS A 79 -2.65 -16.52 10.79
C LYS A 79 -2.81 -15.01 10.82
N TYR A 80 -3.75 -14.47 10.03
CA TYR A 80 -4.04 -13.04 10.10
C TYR A 80 -4.71 -12.65 11.42
N ALA A 81 -5.63 -13.48 11.92
CA ALA A 81 -6.25 -13.28 13.23
C ALA A 81 -5.19 -13.35 14.35
N ASP A 82 -4.29 -14.34 14.33
CA ASP A 82 -3.20 -14.42 15.29
C ASP A 82 -2.31 -13.18 15.26
N PHE A 83 -1.97 -12.69 14.06
CA PHE A 83 -1.23 -11.44 13.92
C PHE A 83 -1.98 -10.25 14.56
N VAL A 84 -3.28 -10.14 14.34
CA VAL A 84 -4.12 -9.07 14.92
C VAL A 84 -4.20 -9.20 16.43
N MET A 85 -4.39 -10.42 16.96
CA MET A 85 -4.46 -10.67 18.40
C MET A 85 -3.15 -10.34 19.11
N ASP A 86 -2.03 -10.58 18.45
CA ASP A 86 -0.70 -10.30 18.98
C ASP A 86 -0.25 -8.85 18.79
N TYR A 87 -1.02 -8.06 18.03
CA TYR A 87 -0.69 -6.68 17.75
C TYR A 87 -0.98 -5.77 18.95
N PRO A 88 -0.09 -4.79 19.27
CA PRO A 88 -0.30 -3.89 20.41
C PRO A 88 -1.54 -3.01 20.23
N ILE A 89 -2.31 -2.83 21.30
CA ILE A 89 -3.46 -1.92 21.30
C ILE A 89 -2.96 -0.47 21.28
N LEU A 90 -3.52 0.38 20.40
CA LEU A 90 -3.21 1.80 20.39
C LEU A 90 -3.96 2.53 21.51
N PHE A 91 -5.25 2.33 21.58
CA PHE A 91 -6.13 2.87 22.62
C PHE A 91 -7.37 1.99 22.79
N LEU A 92 -7.95 2.09 23.96
CA LEU A 92 -9.21 1.49 24.34
C LEU A 92 -10.27 2.59 24.46
N LYS A 93 -11.51 2.29 24.13
CA LYS A 93 -12.63 3.20 24.38
C LYS A 93 -13.45 2.67 25.54
N LYS A 94 -13.63 3.47 26.61
CA LYS A 94 -14.49 3.16 27.75
C LYS A 94 -15.22 4.42 28.21
N ASP A 95 -16.53 4.34 28.39
CA ASP A 95 -17.37 5.45 28.87
C ASP A 95 -17.11 6.75 28.10
N ASP A 96 -17.05 6.64 26.75
CA ASP A 96 -16.72 7.72 25.80
C ASP A 96 -15.34 8.38 25.98
N LYS A 97 -14.45 7.78 26.76
CA LYS A 97 -13.06 8.20 26.93
C LYS A 97 -12.10 7.25 26.23
N TYR A 98 -11.03 7.83 25.68
CA TYR A 98 -9.93 7.04 25.12
C TYR A 98 -8.85 6.86 26.18
N LEU A 99 -8.48 5.60 26.43
CA LEU A 99 -7.41 5.19 27.31
C LEU A 99 -6.24 4.68 26.46
N SER A 100 -5.03 4.99 26.83
CA SER A 100 -3.85 4.43 26.16
C SER A 100 -3.84 2.92 26.28
N GLY A 101 -3.62 2.22 25.17
CA GLY A 101 -3.42 0.77 25.18
C GLY A 101 -2.11 0.34 25.84
N LYS A 102 -1.21 1.30 26.13
CA LYS A 102 0.13 1.04 26.66
C LYS A 102 0.84 -0.01 25.79
N ASN A 103 1.28 -1.12 26.37
CA ASN A 103 1.92 -2.22 25.66
C ASN A 103 1.06 -3.50 25.67
N TYR A 104 -0.22 -3.38 25.99
CA TYR A 104 -1.13 -4.53 25.92
C TYR A 104 -1.35 -4.97 24.49
N LYS A 105 -1.38 -6.29 24.28
CA LYS A 105 -1.83 -6.91 23.05
C LYS A 105 -3.35 -7.07 23.08
N PHE A 106 -3.98 -7.27 21.91
CA PHE A 106 -5.42 -7.53 21.89
C PHE A 106 -5.77 -8.85 22.57
N SER A 107 -4.87 -9.84 22.54
CA SER A 107 -4.98 -11.09 23.31
C SER A 107 -5.05 -10.85 24.82
N ASP A 108 -4.36 -9.85 25.37
CA ASP A 108 -4.50 -9.49 26.80
C ASP A 108 -5.90 -8.98 27.12
N TYR A 109 -6.50 -8.23 26.19
CA TYR A 109 -7.88 -7.76 26.31
C TYR A 109 -8.86 -8.93 26.29
N MET A 110 -8.71 -9.86 25.35
CA MET A 110 -9.52 -11.08 25.26
C MET A 110 -9.48 -11.93 26.53
N ASN A 111 -8.35 -11.93 27.22
CA ASN A 111 -8.14 -12.70 28.46
C ASN A 111 -8.53 -11.92 29.74
N GLY A 112 -9.04 -10.70 29.62
CA GLY A 112 -9.40 -9.88 30.77
C GLY A 112 -8.20 -9.44 31.63
N ASN A 113 -7.02 -9.29 31.02
CA ASN A 113 -5.78 -8.96 31.74
C ASN A 113 -5.56 -7.45 31.91
N ILE A 114 -6.43 -6.59 31.34
CA ILE A 114 -6.26 -5.13 31.36
C ILE A 114 -6.91 -4.55 32.62
N GLN A 115 -6.13 -4.07 33.55
CA GLN A 115 -6.57 -3.55 34.85
C GLN A 115 -7.38 -2.25 34.68
N GLU A 116 -6.98 -1.37 33.78
CA GLU A 116 -7.53 -0.02 33.56
C GLU A 116 -9.01 -0.03 33.17
N ILE A 117 -9.49 -1.15 32.66
CA ILE A 117 -10.88 -1.35 32.26
C ILE A 117 -11.60 -2.38 33.14
N ASN A 118 -11.11 -2.57 34.39
CA ASN A 118 -11.69 -3.50 35.34
C ASN A 118 -11.80 -4.93 34.80
N LYS A 119 -10.84 -5.37 34.01
CA LYS A 119 -10.80 -6.71 33.38
C LYS A 119 -12.01 -7.02 32.51
N SER A 120 -12.70 -6.01 31.97
CA SER A 120 -13.79 -6.23 31.01
C SER A 120 -13.26 -6.91 29.74
N LEU A 121 -14.11 -7.72 29.11
CA LEU A 121 -13.79 -8.36 27.83
C LEU A 121 -14.15 -7.43 26.65
N PRO A 122 -13.48 -7.57 25.51
CA PRO A 122 -13.78 -6.74 24.34
C PRO A 122 -15.11 -7.12 23.70
N SER A 123 -15.73 -6.10 23.10
CA SER A 123 -16.83 -6.25 22.17
C SER A 123 -16.34 -6.39 20.72
N ILE A 124 -17.25 -6.66 19.79
CA ILE A 124 -16.96 -6.64 18.36
C ILE A 124 -16.55 -5.24 17.87
N ASP A 125 -17.08 -4.19 18.49
CA ASP A 125 -16.70 -2.81 18.17
C ASP A 125 -15.28 -2.50 18.61
N ASP A 126 -14.83 -3.05 19.74
CA ASP A 126 -13.45 -2.93 20.20
C ASP A 126 -12.48 -3.62 19.22
N LEU A 127 -12.86 -4.78 18.68
CA LEU A 127 -12.08 -5.44 17.63
C LEU A 127 -12.03 -4.59 16.35
N GLY A 128 -13.17 -4.04 15.93
CA GLY A 128 -13.25 -3.12 14.79
C GLY A 128 -12.35 -1.90 14.96
N LEU A 129 -12.36 -1.31 16.16
CA LEU A 129 -11.48 -0.20 16.53
C LEU A 129 -10.02 -0.60 16.49
N HIS A 130 -9.66 -1.75 17.05
CA HIS A 130 -8.29 -2.29 17.03
C HIS A 130 -7.79 -2.50 15.59
N LEU A 131 -8.55 -3.19 14.74
CA LEU A 131 -8.25 -3.37 13.32
C LEU A 131 -8.04 -2.03 12.60
N SER A 132 -8.81 -1.00 12.95
CA SER A 132 -8.68 0.33 12.33
C SER A 132 -7.35 1.01 12.65
N THR A 133 -6.67 0.61 13.73
CA THR A 133 -5.40 1.17 14.19
C THR A 133 -4.15 0.38 13.78
N ILE A 134 -4.30 -0.68 13.01
CA ILE A 134 -3.21 -1.41 12.37
C ILE A 134 -2.93 -0.75 11.02
N PHE A 135 -1.75 -0.14 10.85
CA PHE A 135 -1.42 0.70 9.70
C PHE A 135 -0.43 0.04 8.74
N THR A 136 -0.50 -1.28 8.59
CA THR A 136 0.31 -2.02 7.62
C THR A 136 0.04 -1.56 6.17
N GLU A 137 0.99 -1.81 5.27
CA GLU A 137 0.90 -1.41 3.85
C GLU A 137 -0.31 -2.03 3.14
N ASN A 138 -0.65 -3.27 3.52
CA ASN A 138 -1.93 -3.87 3.17
C ASN A 138 -2.61 -4.35 4.44
N ARG A 139 -3.92 -4.29 4.48
CA ARG A 139 -4.72 -4.64 5.65
C ARG A 139 -5.93 -5.45 5.23
N LEU A 140 -6.22 -6.52 5.99
CA LEU A 140 -7.47 -7.27 5.85
C LEU A 140 -8.54 -6.70 6.77
N LYS A 141 -9.67 -6.47 6.20
CA LYS A 141 -10.97 -6.23 6.85
C LYS A 141 -12.00 -7.15 6.21
N GLN A 142 -13.19 -6.66 5.91
CA GLN A 142 -14.15 -7.36 5.02
C GLN A 142 -13.67 -7.36 3.55
N TYR A 143 -12.57 -6.68 3.26
CA TYR A 143 -11.89 -6.51 1.98
C TYR A 143 -10.38 -6.39 2.22
N ILE A 144 -9.61 -6.51 1.16
CA ILE A 144 -8.17 -6.21 1.19
C ILE A 144 -8.00 -4.72 0.90
N GLU A 145 -7.40 -4.00 1.82
CA GLU A 145 -7.12 -2.57 1.68
C GLU A 145 -5.64 -2.37 1.33
N LEU A 146 -5.36 -1.88 0.12
CA LEU A 146 -4.03 -1.52 -0.35
C LEU A 146 -3.76 -0.06 -0.01
N ARG A 147 -2.61 0.25 0.60
CA ARG A 147 -2.34 1.54 1.23
C ARG A 147 -0.98 2.14 0.86
N SER A 148 -0.17 1.45 0.07
CA SER A 148 1.22 1.81 -0.22
C SER A 148 1.41 2.97 -1.21
N MET A 149 0.36 3.42 -1.90
CA MET A 149 0.43 4.47 -2.91
C MET A 149 0.42 5.87 -2.28
N ASP A 150 1.28 6.78 -2.74
CA ASP A 150 1.12 8.20 -2.49
C ASP A 150 -0.12 8.74 -3.22
N THR A 151 -0.71 9.83 -2.71
CA THR A 151 -1.76 10.52 -3.44
C THR A 151 -1.19 11.20 -4.68
N CYS A 152 -1.92 11.15 -5.77
CA CYS A 152 -1.59 11.86 -6.99
C CYS A 152 -2.76 12.73 -7.49
N GLY A 153 -2.49 13.57 -8.48
CA GLY A 153 -3.50 14.43 -9.09
C GLY A 153 -4.57 13.66 -9.86
N TRP A 154 -5.57 14.39 -10.36
CA TRP A 154 -6.73 13.84 -11.04
C TRP A 154 -6.39 12.91 -12.21
N ASN A 155 -5.33 13.23 -12.96
CA ASN A 155 -4.92 12.46 -14.13
C ASN A 155 -4.32 11.07 -13.82
N CYS A 156 -3.96 10.82 -12.58
CA CYS A 156 -3.35 9.54 -12.18
C CYS A 156 -4.14 8.79 -11.09
N ILE A 157 -5.16 9.40 -10.50
CA ILE A 157 -5.86 8.79 -9.35
C ILE A 157 -6.51 7.45 -9.70
N CYS A 158 -6.96 7.28 -10.96
CA CYS A 158 -7.53 6.02 -11.43
C CYS A 158 -6.48 4.99 -11.88
N ALA A 159 -5.22 5.38 -12.01
CA ALA A 159 -4.16 4.51 -12.51
C ALA A 159 -3.84 3.35 -11.53
N GLY A 160 -3.77 3.65 -10.23
CA GLY A 160 -3.61 2.63 -9.19
C GLY A 160 -4.76 1.61 -9.17
N PRO A 161 -6.02 2.04 -9.05
CA PRO A 161 -7.17 1.16 -9.19
C PRO A 161 -7.14 0.30 -10.45
N ALA A 162 -6.86 0.86 -11.62
CA ALA A 162 -6.80 0.10 -12.87
C ALA A 162 -5.67 -0.95 -12.83
N PHE A 163 -4.47 -0.57 -12.41
CA PHE A 163 -3.32 -1.47 -12.31
C PHE A 163 -3.62 -2.68 -11.41
N PHE A 164 -4.07 -2.43 -10.19
CA PHE A 164 -4.36 -3.51 -9.25
C PHE A 164 -5.60 -4.32 -9.65
N THR A 165 -6.62 -3.70 -10.24
CA THR A 165 -7.78 -4.43 -10.77
C THR A 165 -7.39 -5.38 -11.89
N GLY A 166 -6.55 -4.93 -12.82
CA GLY A 166 -6.04 -5.76 -13.90
C GLY A 166 -5.27 -6.98 -13.40
N LEU A 167 -4.46 -6.80 -12.34
CA LEU A 167 -3.68 -7.89 -11.75
C LEU A 167 -4.53 -8.81 -10.86
N LEU A 168 -5.27 -8.26 -9.89
CA LEU A 168 -5.91 -9.05 -8.83
C LEU A 168 -7.28 -9.63 -9.22
N TYR A 169 -7.96 -9.03 -10.19
CA TYR A 169 -9.23 -9.55 -10.69
C TYR A 169 -9.13 -10.11 -12.13
N GLY A 170 -8.33 -9.46 -12.97
CA GLY A 170 -8.25 -9.84 -14.37
C GLY A 170 -7.29 -10.99 -14.64
N ASN A 171 -6.11 -11.00 -13.98
CA ASN A 171 -5.03 -11.91 -14.35
C ASN A 171 -4.13 -12.34 -13.17
N LEU A 172 -4.79 -12.75 -12.06
CA LEU A 172 -4.14 -13.06 -10.78
C LEU A 172 -3.10 -14.17 -10.88
N ASP A 173 -3.44 -15.28 -11.55
CA ASP A 173 -2.55 -16.44 -11.60
C ASP A 173 -1.29 -16.16 -12.44
N GLU A 174 -1.39 -15.44 -13.58
CA GLU A 174 -0.23 -15.02 -14.38
C GLU A 174 0.68 -14.06 -13.58
N ALA A 175 0.07 -13.15 -12.81
CA ALA A 175 0.83 -12.23 -11.97
C ALA A 175 1.58 -12.96 -10.84
N LEU A 176 0.94 -13.93 -10.19
CA LEU A 176 1.56 -14.78 -9.17
C LEU A 176 2.70 -15.65 -9.73
N GLU A 177 2.49 -16.22 -10.91
CA GLU A 177 3.54 -16.99 -11.60
C GLU A 177 4.74 -16.11 -11.93
N PHE A 178 4.50 -14.90 -12.44
CA PHE A 178 5.56 -13.95 -12.78
C PHE A 178 6.44 -13.58 -11.58
N ILE A 179 5.84 -13.43 -10.38
CA ILE A 179 6.58 -13.09 -9.15
C ILE A 179 7.03 -14.30 -8.36
N SER A 180 6.78 -15.52 -8.83
CA SER A 180 6.97 -16.77 -8.06
C SER A 180 8.39 -17.00 -7.54
N LYS A 181 9.38 -16.40 -8.20
CA LYS A 181 10.80 -16.49 -7.84
C LYS A 181 11.30 -15.37 -6.92
N TRP A 182 10.42 -14.42 -6.56
CA TRP A 182 10.85 -13.34 -5.67
C TRP A 182 11.08 -13.84 -4.25
N GLU A 183 12.23 -13.50 -3.71
CA GLU A 183 12.61 -13.90 -2.37
C GLU A 183 12.18 -12.85 -1.34
N LYS A 184 11.73 -13.32 -0.17
CA LYS A 184 11.31 -12.44 0.95
C LYS A 184 12.37 -11.41 1.30
N LYS A 185 13.64 -11.84 1.36
CA LYS A 185 14.77 -10.96 1.68
C LYS A 185 14.92 -9.80 0.68
N ASP A 186 14.79 -10.11 -0.62
CA ASP A 186 14.93 -9.10 -1.67
C ASP A 186 13.74 -8.13 -1.66
N LEU A 187 12.53 -8.63 -1.41
CA LEU A 187 11.35 -7.79 -1.22
C LEU A 187 11.49 -6.82 -0.05
N LEU A 188 11.99 -7.28 1.09
CA LEU A 188 12.23 -6.43 2.27
C LEU A 188 13.32 -5.39 2.02
N ASN A 189 14.39 -5.74 1.31
CA ASN A 189 15.43 -4.80 0.90
C ASN A 189 14.88 -3.75 -0.08
N ALA A 190 14.14 -4.18 -1.10
CA ALA A 190 13.48 -3.29 -2.03
C ALA A 190 12.46 -2.37 -1.32
N TYR A 191 11.72 -2.88 -0.36
CA TYR A 191 10.80 -2.10 0.45
C TYR A 191 11.49 -0.95 1.20
N LYS A 192 12.67 -1.22 1.80
CA LYS A 192 13.46 -0.20 2.49
C LYS A 192 13.99 0.88 1.53
N ASP A 193 14.40 0.47 0.35
CA ASP A 193 15.05 1.33 -0.65
C ASP A 193 14.06 2.15 -1.48
N ALA A 194 12.87 1.62 -1.78
CA ALA A 194 11.91 2.21 -2.69
C ALA A 194 11.52 3.67 -2.39
N PRO A 195 11.32 4.10 -1.11
CA PRO A 195 11.01 5.48 -0.82
C PRO A 195 12.06 6.50 -1.27
N MET A 196 13.32 6.10 -1.31
CA MET A 196 14.43 6.97 -1.71
C MET A 196 14.80 6.79 -3.18
N LYS A 197 14.95 5.54 -3.64
CA LYS A 197 15.46 5.20 -4.96
C LYS A 197 14.37 5.18 -6.05
N GLY A 198 13.09 5.04 -5.67
CA GLY A 198 11.98 4.96 -6.63
C GLY A 198 12.22 3.89 -7.68
N LEU A 199 12.16 4.27 -8.95
CA LEU A 199 12.33 3.34 -10.09
C LEU A 199 13.73 2.72 -10.19
N ASP A 200 14.75 3.31 -9.57
CA ASP A 200 16.12 2.78 -9.52
C ASP A 200 16.33 1.73 -8.43
N THR A 201 15.28 1.41 -7.68
CA THR A 201 15.34 0.35 -6.66
C THR A 201 15.60 -0.99 -7.32
N ASN A 202 16.57 -1.74 -6.77
CA ASN A 202 16.89 -3.08 -7.24
C ASN A 202 16.00 -4.11 -6.57
N LEU A 203 15.45 -5.03 -7.37
CA LEU A 203 14.77 -6.24 -6.90
C LEU A 203 15.27 -7.42 -7.73
N MET A 204 15.81 -8.46 -7.10
CA MET A 204 16.31 -9.65 -7.79
C MET A 204 17.29 -9.32 -8.96
N GLY A 205 18.17 -8.35 -8.78
CA GLY A 205 19.16 -7.95 -9.78
C GLY A 205 18.63 -7.14 -10.97
N LYS A 206 17.38 -6.71 -10.93
CA LYS A 206 16.75 -5.83 -11.94
C LYS A 206 16.21 -4.56 -11.26
N ASP A 207 16.10 -3.48 -12.03
CA ASP A 207 15.44 -2.25 -11.59
C ASP A 207 13.90 -2.39 -11.55
N MET A 208 13.22 -1.46 -10.90
CA MET A 208 11.77 -1.47 -10.83
C MET A 208 11.11 -1.28 -12.19
N ILE A 209 11.75 -0.60 -13.13
CA ILE A 209 11.21 -0.38 -14.48
C ILE A 209 11.01 -1.73 -15.18
N TYR A 210 11.97 -2.65 -15.08
CA TYR A 210 11.84 -3.99 -15.66
C TYR A 210 10.61 -4.72 -15.10
N TRP A 211 10.46 -4.75 -13.77
CA TRP A 211 9.37 -5.47 -13.13
C TRP A 211 8.01 -4.84 -13.41
N ILE A 212 7.92 -3.51 -13.26
CA ILE A 212 6.68 -2.76 -13.46
C ILE A 212 6.22 -2.83 -14.92
N SER A 213 7.14 -2.73 -15.91
CA SER A 213 6.79 -2.84 -17.31
C SER A 213 6.13 -4.17 -17.67
N ASN A 214 6.60 -5.28 -17.09
CA ASN A 214 5.99 -6.58 -17.32
C ASN A 214 4.65 -6.72 -16.59
N LEU A 215 4.56 -6.24 -15.34
CA LEU A 215 3.31 -6.25 -14.59
C LEU A 215 2.23 -5.34 -15.23
N LEU A 216 2.61 -4.23 -15.84
CA LEU A 216 1.69 -3.39 -16.61
C LEU A 216 1.07 -4.15 -17.79
N LYS A 217 1.87 -4.93 -18.53
CA LYS A 217 1.36 -5.77 -19.62
C LYS A 217 0.39 -6.84 -19.11
N ILE A 218 0.69 -7.44 -17.95
CA ILE A 218 -0.21 -8.43 -17.31
C ILE A 218 -1.50 -7.74 -16.85
N ALA A 219 -1.41 -6.54 -16.27
CA ALA A 219 -2.56 -5.75 -15.86
C ALA A 219 -3.43 -5.33 -17.05
N GLU A 220 -2.81 -4.88 -18.15
CA GLU A 220 -3.51 -4.50 -19.37
C GLU A 220 -4.31 -5.66 -19.94
N LYS A 221 -3.67 -6.84 -20.14
CA LYS A 221 -4.38 -8.06 -20.54
C LYS A 221 -5.52 -8.43 -19.57
N GLY A 222 -5.31 -8.25 -18.26
CA GLY A 222 -6.33 -8.51 -17.25
C GLY A 222 -7.54 -7.58 -17.40
N LEU A 223 -7.33 -6.29 -17.69
CA LEU A 223 -8.41 -5.33 -17.94
C LEU A 223 -9.11 -5.61 -19.26
N GLU A 224 -8.38 -5.96 -20.33
CA GLU A 224 -8.95 -6.37 -21.60
C GLU A 224 -9.85 -7.62 -21.45
N LYS A 225 -9.37 -8.63 -20.70
CA LYS A 225 -10.13 -9.84 -20.41
C LYS A 225 -11.41 -9.57 -19.61
N ARG A 226 -11.42 -8.56 -18.74
CA ARG A 226 -12.61 -8.10 -18.01
C ARG A 226 -13.63 -7.44 -18.94
N ASP A 227 -13.18 -6.87 -20.04
CA ASP A 227 -13.99 -6.20 -21.08
C ASP A 227 -15.00 -5.18 -20.53
N PHE A 228 -14.61 -4.44 -19.49
CA PHE A 228 -15.46 -3.41 -18.91
C PHE A 228 -15.33 -2.11 -19.70
N ILE A 229 -16.44 -1.73 -20.34
CA ILE A 229 -16.55 -0.49 -21.10
C ILE A 229 -17.27 0.56 -20.26
N GLY A 230 -16.57 1.64 -19.95
CA GLY A 230 -17.14 2.76 -19.19
C GLY A 230 -18.18 3.57 -19.99
N LYS A 231 -18.84 4.51 -19.30
CA LYS A 231 -19.86 5.40 -19.95
C LYS A 231 -19.31 6.20 -21.14
N SER A 232 -17.99 6.40 -21.20
CA SER A 232 -17.32 7.09 -22.32
C SER A 232 -17.07 6.20 -23.54
N GLY A 233 -17.50 4.93 -23.53
CA GLY A 233 -17.25 3.97 -24.60
C GLY A 233 -15.79 3.47 -24.66
N THR A 234 -14.99 3.70 -23.63
CA THR A 234 -13.57 3.28 -23.57
C THR A 234 -13.35 2.21 -22.52
N ASN A 235 -12.43 1.28 -22.80
CA ASN A 235 -12.00 0.26 -21.85
C ASN A 235 -11.19 0.87 -20.69
N GLU A 236 -11.14 0.17 -19.56
CA GLU A 236 -10.40 0.60 -18.35
C GLU A 236 -8.88 0.72 -18.59
N THR A 237 -8.32 0.06 -19.61
CA THR A 237 -6.91 0.14 -19.99
C THR A 237 -6.42 1.57 -20.22
N LYS A 238 -7.30 2.50 -20.59
CA LYS A 238 -6.97 3.93 -20.72
C LYS A 238 -6.36 4.53 -19.47
N TYR A 239 -6.71 4.03 -18.28
CA TYR A 239 -6.17 4.53 -17.02
C TYR A 239 -4.74 4.08 -16.76
N LEU A 240 -4.20 3.10 -17.52
CA LEU A 240 -2.79 2.70 -17.45
C LEU A 240 -1.86 3.65 -18.24
N GLU A 241 -2.39 4.53 -19.09
CA GLU A 241 -1.58 5.44 -19.92
C GLU A 241 -0.62 6.29 -19.07
N HIS A 242 -1.06 6.76 -17.90
CA HIS A 242 -0.21 7.54 -16.99
C HIS A 242 0.98 6.72 -16.50
N LEU A 243 0.78 5.46 -16.14
CA LEU A 243 1.84 4.56 -15.68
C LEU A 243 2.80 4.22 -16.82
N ASN A 244 2.27 4.00 -18.02
CA ASN A 244 3.10 3.79 -19.21
C ASN A 244 3.98 5.02 -19.51
N LYS A 245 3.48 6.24 -19.32
CA LYS A 245 4.30 7.46 -19.47
C LYS A 245 5.43 7.52 -18.43
N ILE A 246 5.16 7.18 -17.17
CA ILE A 246 6.18 7.10 -16.10
C ILE A 246 7.29 6.13 -16.50
N ILE A 247 6.93 4.94 -16.97
CA ILE A 247 7.91 3.91 -17.35
C ILE A 247 8.71 4.31 -18.59
N ASN A 248 8.06 4.84 -19.62
CA ASN A 248 8.71 5.25 -20.86
C ASN A 248 9.68 6.42 -20.62
N ASN A 249 9.31 7.37 -19.77
CA ASN A 249 10.13 8.53 -19.43
C ASN A 249 11.16 8.23 -18.33
N LYS A 250 11.02 7.07 -17.65
CA LYS A 250 11.80 6.71 -16.46
C LYS A 250 11.72 7.78 -15.35
N GLU A 251 10.61 8.45 -15.24
CA GLU A 251 10.42 9.59 -14.34
C GLU A 251 9.09 9.48 -13.60
N THR A 252 9.14 9.37 -12.27
CA THR A 252 7.96 9.43 -11.41
C THR A 252 7.46 10.87 -11.26
N VAL A 253 6.25 11.05 -10.74
CA VAL A 253 5.74 12.39 -10.41
C VAL A 253 6.67 13.08 -9.42
N ALA A 254 7.15 12.38 -8.40
CA ALA A 254 8.10 12.92 -7.42
C ALA A 254 9.42 13.38 -8.06
N SER A 255 10.00 12.58 -8.96
CA SER A 255 11.23 12.93 -9.68
C SER A 255 11.03 14.19 -10.51
N HIS A 256 9.91 14.27 -11.23
CA HIS A 256 9.55 15.43 -12.01
C HIS A 256 9.42 16.71 -11.15
N VAL A 257 8.74 16.59 -10.00
CA VAL A 257 8.58 17.70 -9.04
C VAL A 257 9.95 18.17 -8.52
N ILE A 258 10.85 17.27 -8.12
CA ILE A 258 12.20 17.64 -7.66
C ILE A 258 12.99 18.37 -8.76
N ASN A 259 12.96 17.86 -9.99
CA ASN A 259 13.67 18.45 -11.13
C ASN A 259 13.19 19.87 -11.46
N LYS A 260 11.91 20.15 -11.16
CA LYS A 260 11.32 21.49 -11.37
C LYS A 260 11.45 22.38 -10.13
N PHE A 261 11.50 21.81 -8.94
CA PHE A 261 11.42 22.53 -7.66
C PHE A 261 12.41 23.71 -7.55
N SER A 262 13.63 23.55 -8.05
CA SER A 262 14.64 24.60 -8.04
C SER A 262 14.34 25.77 -8.99
N LYS A 263 13.39 25.62 -9.91
CA LYS A 263 13.01 26.58 -10.93
C LYS A 263 11.75 27.39 -10.59
N PHE A 264 11.00 26.97 -9.59
CA PHE A 264 9.74 27.61 -9.20
C PHE A 264 9.89 28.44 -7.93
N GLN A 265 9.31 29.63 -7.94
CA GLN A 265 9.29 30.51 -6.77
C GLN A 265 8.15 30.15 -5.79
N ASN A 266 7.05 29.56 -6.29
CA ASN A 266 5.90 29.12 -5.52
C ASN A 266 5.61 27.65 -5.71
N LEU A 267 5.19 26.98 -4.62
CA LEU A 267 4.81 25.55 -4.65
C LEU A 267 3.57 25.28 -5.51
N GLU A 268 2.66 26.24 -5.62
CA GLU A 268 1.44 26.14 -6.43
C GLU A 268 1.77 25.91 -7.91
N ASP A 269 2.82 26.57 -8.41
CA ASP A 269 3.28 26.41 -9.80
C ASP A 269 3.79 24.99 -10.14
N LEU A 270 4.08 24.17 -9.12
CA LEU A 270 4.54 22.78 -9.30
C LEU A 270 3.41 21.80 -9.67
N TYR A 271 2.19 22.11 -9.29
CA TYR A 271 1.04 21.23 -9.39
C TYR A 271 0.00 21.67 -10.41
N ASP A 272 0.14 22.89 -10.96
CA ASP A 272 -0.84 23.54 -11.84
C ASP A 272 -0.71 23.19 -13.33
N LYS A 273 -0.17 21.99 -13.70
CA LYS A 273 -0.19 21.55 -15.12
C LYS A 273 -0.42 20.06 -15.28
#